data_70f794ce5e77055a45e7517352f64632
#
_entry.id   70f794ce5e77055a45e7517352f64632
#
_cell.length_a   1.000
_cell.length_b   1.000
_cell.length_c   1.000
_cell.angle_alpha   90.00
_cell.angle_beta   90.00
_cell.angle_gamma   90.00
#
_symmetry.space_group_name_H-M   'P 1'
#
loop_
_entity.id
_entity.type
_entity.pdbx_description
1 polymer ?
#
loop_
_entity_poly.entity_id
_entity_poly.type
_entity_poly.pdbx_seq_one_letter_code
_entity_poly.pdbx_strand_id
1 'polypeptide(L)'
;MTPDPRSPYAVSKLTGEHFCRVFAHAYGLPTVCLRYFNVYGPRQDPASTYAAVIPRFIMHCLRGSAATIFGDGTQSRDFTFVEDCVAANLMACEAPLSGGEVCNIGSGSRISIAELCAMIRWITRSDASPQFEPPRPGDVKHSLADITRAKTLLGYTPRHDLEPGLARTVEWFRSRVA
;
A
#
# COMPACT_ATOMS: atom_id res chain seq x y z
N MET A 1 3.27 -17.18 9.44
CA MET A 1 1.78 -17.30 9.43
C MET A 1 1.36 -17.97 8.14
N THR A 2 0.53 -19.00 8.19
CA THR A 2 0.00 -19.68 6.99
C THR A 2 -0.99 -18.73 6.30
N PRO A 3 -0.92 -18.55 4.97
CA PRO A 3 -1.90 -17.73 4.24
C PRO A 3 -3.32 -18.30 4.38
N ASP A 4 -4.29 -17.40 4.64
CA ASP A 4 -5.73 -17.72 4.74
C ASP A 4 -6.50 -16.75 3.80
N PRO A 5 -6.56 -17.04 2.48
CA PRO A 5 -7.19 -16.15 1.51
C PRO A 5 -8.72 -16.16 1.70
N ARG A 6 -9.31 -14.96 1.88
CA ARG A 6 -10.75 -14.76 2.14
C ARG A 6 -11.50 -14.08 0.98
N SER A 7 -10.87 -14.00 -0.20
CA SER A 7 -11.51 -13.46 -1.39
C SER A 7 -10.96 -14.13 -2.65
N PRO A 8 -11.71 -14.14 -3.77
CA PRO A 8 -11.22 -14.64 -5.06
C PRO A 8 -9.90 -13.95 -5.47
N TYR A 9 -9.78 -12.65 -5.22
CA TYR A 9 -8.54 -11.91 -5.46
C TYR A 9 -7.37 -12.47 -4.63
N ALA A 10 -7.56 -12.69 -3.34
CA ALA A 10 -6.51 -13.24 -2.47
C ALA A 10 -6.10 -14.65 -2.90
N VAL A 11 -7.06 -15.49 -3.32
CA VAL A 11 -6.79 -16.83 -3.89
C VAL A 11 -5.94 -16.72 -5.14
N SER A 12 -6.29 -15.85 -6.09
CA SER A 12 -5.52 -15.67 -7.33
C SER A 12 -4.07 -15.24 -7.07
N LYS A 13 -3.85 -14.33 -6.09
CA LYS A 13 -2.51 -13.91 -5.70
C LYS A 13 -1.70 -15.03 -5.06
N LEU A 14 -2.30 -15.80 -4.16
CA LEU A 14 -1.65 -16.95 -3.53
C LEU A 14 -1.31 -18.03 -4.56
N THR A 15 -2.20 -18.28 -5.53
CA THR A 15 -1.92 -19.20 -6.65
C THR A 15 -0.71 -18.77 -7.45
N GLY A 16 -0.56 -17.46 -7.74
CA GLY A 16 0.63 -16.91 -8.39
C GLY A 16 1.93 -17.21 -7.62
N GLU A 17 1.91 -17.10 -6.30
CA GLU A 17 3.07 -17.45 -5.47
C GLU A 17 3.42 -18.95 -5.56
N HIS A 18 2.42 -19.82 -5.60
CA HIS A 18 2.63 -21.26 -5.80
C HIS A 18 3.21 -21.55 -7.18
N PHE A 19 2.72 -20.90 -8.24
CA PHE A 19 3.32 -21.03 -9.57
C PHE A 19 4.79 -20.60 -9.58
N CYS A 20 5.12 -19.44 -9.05
CA CYS A 20 6.50 -18.97 -8.95
C CYS A 20 7.40 -20.00 -8.27
N ARG A 21 6.94 -20.58 -7.16
CA ARG A 21 7.69 -21.62 -6.44
C ARG A 21 7.87 -22.89 -7.27
N VAL A 22 6.81 -23.34 -7.97
CA VAL A 22 6.87 -24.53 -8.83
C VAL A 22 7.83 -24.29 -10.01
N PHE A 23 7.76 -23.11 -10.65
CA PHE A 23 8.67 -22.77 -11.76
C PHE A 23 10.13 -22.71 -11.31
N ALA A 24 10.39 -22.17 -10.13
CA ALA A 24 11.73 -22.17 -9.57
C ALA A 24 12.25 -23.58 -9.33
N HIS A 25 11.43 -24.45 -8.70
CA HIS A 25 11.83 -25.80 -8.34
C HIS A 25 11.92 -26.75 -9.54
N ALA A 26 10.93 -26.73 -10.45
CA ALA A 26 10.84 -27.67 -11.55
C ALA A 26 11.68 -27.28 -12.76
N TYR A 27 11.89 -25.98 -12.99
CA TYR A 27 12.53 -25.47 -14.22
C TYR A 27 13.78 -24.64 -13.92
N GLY A 28 14.18 -24.49 -12.66
CA GLY A 28 15.35 -23.69 -12.29
C GLY A 28 15.21 -22.19 -12.58
N LEU A 29 13.97 -21.69 -12.72
CA LEU A 29 13.71 -20.27 -13.00
C LEU A 29 13.77 -19.46 -11.68
N PRO A 30 14.76 -18.60 -11.43
CA PRO A 30 14.79 -17.78 -10.23
C PRO A 30 13.58 -16.83 -10.19
N THR A 31 12.80 -16.93 -9.13
CA THR A 31 11.59 -16.11 -8.95
C THR A 31 11.52 -15.58 -7.53
N VAL A 32 10.95 -14.38 -7.37
CA VAL A 32 10.59 -13.81 -6.06
C VAL A 32 9.21 -13.16 -6.12
N CYS A 33 8.42 -13.38 -5.07
CA CYS A 33 7.10 -12.77 -4.94
C CYS A 33 7.15 -11.63 -3.94
N LEU A 34 6.82 -10.42 -4.37
CA LEU A 34 6.76 -9.23 -3.53
C LEU A 34 5.30 -8.93 -3.19
N ARG A 35 4.92 -9.07 -1.92
CA ARG A 35 3.60 -8.73 -1.41
C ARG A 35 3.59 -7.26 -1.00
N TYR A 36 3.09 -6.38 -1.86
CA TYR A 36 2.99 -4.96 -1.55
C TYR A 36 1.85 -4.67 -0.57
N PHE A 37 2.16 -3.89 0.47
CA PHE A 37 1.18 -3.29 1.34
C PHE A 37 0.76 -1.94 0.75
N ASN A 38 -0.43 -1.50 1.02
CA ASN A 38 -1.14 -0.29 0.54
C ASN A 38 -0.24 0.75 -0.16
N VAL A 39 0.13 0.49 -1.41
CA VAL A 39 1.00 1.38 -2.20
C VAL A 39 0.29 2.69 -2.49
N TYR A 40 0.99 3.80 -2.34
CA TYR A 40 0.50 5.14 -2.68
C TYR A 40 1.59 5.97 -3.35
N GLY A 41 1.19 7.01 -4.07
CA GLY A 41 2.13 7.93 -4.71
C GLY A 41 1.52 8.67 -5.90
N PRO A 42 2.33 9.51 -6.57
CA PRO A 42 1.97 10.14 -7.82
C PRO A 42 1.46 9.13 -8.87
N ARG A 43 0.56 9.57 -9.76
CA ARG A 43 -0.04 8.77 -10.86
C ARG A 43 -1.01 7.67 -10.43
N GLN A 44 -1.36 7.55 -9.16
CA GLN A 44 -2.39 6.62 -8.73
C GLN A 44 -3.78 7.12 -9.18
N ASP A 45 -4.56 6.25 -9.85
CA ASP A 45 -5.90 6.60 -10.34
C ASP A 45 -6.93 6.65 -9.20
N PRO A 46 -7.53 7.83 -8.91
CA PRO A 46 -8.55 7.98 -7.87
C PRO A 46 -9.89 7.36 -8.26
N ALA A 47 -10.13 7.09 -9.55
CA ALA A 47 -11.40 6.56 -10.07
C ALA A 47 -11.39 5.03 -10.18
N SER A 48 -10.27 4.35 -9.95
CA SER A 48 -10.17 2.91 -9.99
C SER A 48 -11.18 2.27 -9.01
N THR A 49 -11.82 1.17 -9.43
CA THR A 49 -12.75 0.40 -8.59
C THR A 49 -12.14 -0.04 -7.25
N TYR A 50 -10.82 -0.21 -7.25
CA TYR A 50 -10.00 -0.49 -6.06
C TYR A 50 -9.23 0.75 -5.59
N ALA A 51 -9.75 1.97 -5.90
CA ALA A 51 -9.07 3.20 -5.55
C ALA A 51 -8.73 3.23 -4.05
N ALA A 52 -7.45 3.33 -3.79
CA ALA A 52 -6.92 3.41 -2.45
C ALA A 52 -7.45 4.66 -1.72
N VAL A 53 -7.51 4.62 -0.42
CA VAL A 53 -8.04 5.69 0.41
C VAL A 53 -7.32 7.03 0.22
N ILE A 54 -5.99 7.00 0.02
CA ILE A 54 -5.15 8.21 -0.12
C ILE A 54 -5.56 9.08 -1.31
N PRO A 55 -5.61 8.59 -2.58
CA PRO A 55 -6.00 9.45 -3.69
C PRO A 55 -7.42 9.98 -3.54
N ARG A 56 -8.34 9.21 -2.98
CA ARG A 56 -9.72 9.67 -2.71
C ARG A 56 -9.75 10.81 -1.71
N PHE A 57 -9.04 10.69 -0.58
CA PHE A 57 -8.96 11.74 0.43
C PHE A 57 -8.32 13.01 -0.14
N ILE A 58 -7.23 12.88 -0.89
CA ILE A 58 -6.57 14.02 -1.54
C ILE A 58 -7.54 14.73 -2.49
N MET A 59 -8.26 13.99 -3.34
CA MET A 59 -9.21 14.60 -4.29
C MET A 59 -10.36 15.33 -3.60
N HIS A 60 -10.92 14.74 -2.52
CA HIS A 60 -11.95 15.41 -1.73
C HIS A 60 -11.41 16.69 -1.09
N CYS A 61 -10.27 16.61 -0.43
CA CYS A 61 -9.66 17.77 0.22
C CYS A 61 -9.31 18.90 -0.77
N LEU A 62 -8.74 18.58 -1.93
CA LEU A 62 -8.40 19.57 -2.95
C LEU A 62 -9.64 20.25 -3.55
N ARG A 63 -10.80 19.57 -3.59
CA ARG A 63 -12.08 20.10 -4.04
C ARG A 63 -12.88 20.82 -2.94
N GLY A 64 -12.34 20.91 -1.72
CA GLY A 64 -13.06 21.48 -0.58
C GLY A 64 -14.26 20.66 -0.12
N SER A 65 -14.34 19.37 -0.48
CA SER A 65 -15.42 18.46 -0.10
C SER A 65 -15.01 17.51 1.03
N ALA A 66 -15.99 17.01 1.77
CA ALA A 66 -15.76 16.09 2.87
C ALA A 66 -15.25 14.74 2.37
N ALA A 67 -14.16 14.22 2.96
CA ALA A 67 -13.70 12.86 2.75
C ALA A 67 -14.56 11.89 3.56
N THR A 68 -14.91 10.72 3.00
CA THR A 68 -15.69 9.70 3.69
C THR A 68 -14.79 8.70 4.39
N ILE A 69 -14.97 8.53 5.69
CA ILE A 69 -14.34 7.50 6.53
C ILE A 69 -15.40 6.44 6.85
N PHE A 70 -15.12 5.19 6.49
CA PHE A 70 -15.99 4.06 6.85
C PHE A 70 -15.62 3.54 8.24
N GLY A 71 -16.62 3.32 9.11
CA GLY A 71 -16.40 2.98 10.51
C GLY A 71 -15.99 4.17 11.36
N ASP A 72 -15.31 3.89 12.45
CA ASP A 72 -14.84 4.88 13.44
C ASP A 72 -13.49 5.55 13.10
N GLY A 73 -12.85 5.16 12.00
CA GLY A 73 -11.55 5.67 11.58
C GLY A 73 -10.36 5.10 12.34
N THR A 74 -10.58 4.21 13.32
CA THR A 74 -9.49 3.57 14.11
C THR A 74 -8.78 2.44 13.36
N GLN A 75 -9.39 1.94 12.26
CA GLN A 75 -8.72 0.95 11.42
C GLN A 75 -7.40 1.50 10.88
N SER A 76 -6.37 0.67 10.91
CA SER A 76 -5.01 1.11 10.55
C SER A 76 -4.43 0.33 9.38
N ARG A 77 -3.57 1.01 8.61
CA ARG A 77 -2.91 0.44 7.43
C ARG A 77 -1.43 0.81 7.43
N ASP A 78 -0.62 -0.09 6.89
CA ASP A 78 0.74 0.19 6.46
C ASP A 78 0.68 0.75 5.04
N PHE A 79 1.11 2.00 4.87
CA PHE A 79 1.17 2.67 3.57
C PHE A 79 2.61 2.74 3.09
N THR A 80 2.83 2.26 1.86
CA THR A 80 4.16 2.17 1.25
C THR A 80 4.27 3.13 0.08
N PHE A 81 5.24 4.04 0.12
CA PHE A 81 5.45 4.97 -0.98
C PHE A 81 5.91 4.22 -2.24
N VAL A 82 5.43 4.62 -3.40
CA VAL A 82 5.66 3.91 -4.67
C VAL A 82 7.14 3.74 -5.00
N GLU A 83 7.98 4.71 -4.64
CA GLU A 83 9.43 4.61 -4.90
C GLU A 83 10.11 3.53 -4.04
N ASP A 84 9.61 3.26 -2.84
CA ASP A 84 10.10 2.12 -2.04
C ASP A 84 9.72 0.78 -2.69
N CYS A 85 8.53 0.70 -3.30
CA CYS A 85 8.16 -0.48 -4.09
C CYS A 85 9.06 -0.65 -5.32
N VAL A 86 9.38 0.44 -6.02
CA VAL A 86 10.31 0.41 -7.16
C VAL A 86 11.69 -0.06 -6.69
N ALA A 87 12.22 0.50 -5.60
CA ALA A 87 13.49 0.08 -5.03
C ALA A 87 13.50 -1.41 -4.67
N ALA A 88 12.41 -1.92 -4.05
CA ALA A 88 12.27 -3.33 -3.72
C ALA A 88 12.31 -4.24 -4.96
N ASN A 89 11.71 -3.83 -6.09
CA ASN A 89 11.79 -4.57 -7.35
C ASN A 89 13.22 -4.65 -7.88
N LEU A 90 13.93 -3.52 -7.91
CA LEU A 90 15.32 -3.48 -8.37
C LEU A 90 16.22 -4.36 -7.49
N MET A 91 16.08 -4.25 -6.16
CA MET A 91 16.81 -5.12 -5.22
C MET A 91 16.49 -6.60 -5.43
N ALA A 92 15.23 -6.94 -5.72
CA ALA A 92 14.81 -8.31 -5.99
C ALA A 92 15.43 -8.89 -7.28
N CYS A 93 15.63 -8.04 -8.31
CA CYS A 93 16.28 -8.46 -9.56
C CYS A 93 17.79 -8.74 -9.37
N GLU A 94 18.41 -8.10 -8.39
CA GLU A 94 19.87 -8.22 -8.14
C GLU A 94 20.21 -9.23 -7.02
N ALA A 95 19.22 -9.61 -6.20
CA ALA A 95 19.44 -10.49 -5.05
C ALA A 95 19.78 -11.93 -5.50
N PRO A 96 20.76 -12.58 -4.87
CA PRO A 96 21.13 -13.96 -5.17
C PRO A 96 20.14 -14.95 -4.57
N LEU A 97 18.93 -15.00 -5.10
CA LEU A 97 17.82 -15.83 -4.63
C LEU A 97 17.81 -17.19 -5.33
N SER A 98 17.46 -18.24 -4.58
CA SER A 98 17.33 -19.58 -5.12
C SER A 98 16.02 -19.82 -5.91
N GLY A 99 15.03 -18.96 -5.66
CA GLY A 99 13.74 -18.94 -6.33
C GLY A 99 12.56 -19.42 -5.48
N GLY A 100 11.40 -18.83 -5.74
CA GLY A 100 10.17 -19.10 -5.01
C GLY A 100 10.08 -18.42 -3.63
N GLU A 101 10.98 -17.47 -3.33
CA GLU A 101 10.92 -16.67 -2.13
C GLU A 101 9.72 -15.72 -2.17
N VAL A 102 9.20 -15.42 -0.96
CA VAL A 102 8.08 -14.48 -0.78
C VAL A 102 8.47 -13.46 0.28
N CYS A 103 8.36 -12.17 -0.03
CA CYS A 103 8.67 -11.06 0.88
C CYS A 103 7.50 -10.07 0.94
N ASN A 104 7.19 -9.57 2.14
CA ASN A 104 6.31 -8.41 2.29
C ASN A 104 7.12 -7.15 2.07
N ILE A 105 6.55 -6.22 1.28
CA ILE A 105 7.09 -4.89 1.03
C ILE A 105 6.11 -3.88 1.62
N GLY A 106 6.54 -3.20 2.65
CA GLY A 106 5.77 -2.26 3.46
C GLY A 106 6.68 -1.20 4.06
N SER A 107 6.09 -0.22 4.75
CA SER A 107 6.85 0.75 5.54
C SER A 107 7.32 0.18 6.88
N GLY A 108 6.68 -0.90 7.37
CA GLY A 108 6.89 -1.44 8.70
C GLY A 108 6.28 -0.58 9.81
N SER A 109 5.48 0.41 9.45
CA SER A 109 4.70 1.25 10.35
C SER A 109 3.25 1.33 9.91
N ARG A 110 2.35 1.71 10.82
CA ARG A 110 0.93 1.85 10.50
C ARG A 110 0.36 3.14 11.06
N ILE A 111 -0.63 3.68 10.36
CA ILE A 111 -1.39 4.85 10.78
C ILE A 111 -2.88 4.53 10.72
N SER A 112 -3.70 5.12 11.59
CA SER A 112 -5.15 5.02 11.49
C SER A 112 -5.69 5.83 10.31
N ILE A 113 -6.86 5.46 9.80
CA ILE A 113 -7.51 6.18 8.69
C ILE A 113 -7.92 7.60 9.11
N ALA A 114 -8.28 7.79 10.38
CA ALA A 114 -8.59 9.12 10.92
C ALA A 114 -7.35 10.03 10.94
N GLU A 115 -6.20 9.53 11.45
CA GLU A 115 -4.93 10.28 11.46
C GLU A 115 -4.44 10.57 10.04
N LEU A 116 -4.55 9.60 9.11
CA LEU A 116 -4.24 9.80 7.70
C LEU A 116 -5.08 10.93 7.08
N CYS A 117 -6.39 10.93 7.35
CA CYS A 117 -7.29 11.98 6.88
C CYS A 117 -6.89 13.35 7.42
N ALA A 118 -6.56 13.44 8.72
CA ALA A 118 -6.11 14.66 9.36
C ALA A 118 -4.80 15.17 8.73
N MET A 119 -3.84 14.29 8.46
CA MET A 119 -2.56 14.64 7.82
C MET A 119 -2.77 15.15 6.39
N ILE A 120 -3.62 14.50 5.59
CA ILE A 120 -3.94 14.95 4.22
C ILE A 120 -4.65 16.32 4.25
N ARG A 121 -5.60 16.53 5.17
CA ARG A 121 -6.26 17.83 5.35
C ARG A 121 -5.25 18.93 5.67
N TRP A 122 -4.32 18.67 6.57
CA TRP A 122 -3.26 19.62 6.92
C TRP A 122 -2.38 19.97 5.72
N ILE A 123 -1.90 18.97 4.95
CA ILE A 123 -1.06 19.17 3.75
C ILE A 123 -1.82 19.94 2.67
N THR A 124 -3.10 19.64 2.46
CA THR A 124 -3.93 20.29 1.45
C THR A 124 -4.47 21.64 1.87
N ARG A 125 -4.39 21.97 3.18
CA ARG A 125 -5.03 23.12 3.83
C ARG A 125 -6.56 23.11 3.68
N SER A 126 -7.16 21.93 3.79
CA SER A 126 -8.61 21.76 3.67
C SER A 126 -9.29 21.88 5.04
N ASP A 127 -10.29 22.74 5.13
CA ASP A 127 -11.12 22.90 6.33
C ASP A 127 -12.30 21.92 6.36
N ALA A 128 -12.57 21.19 5.27
CA ALA A 128 -13.67 20.25 5.19
C ALA A 128 -13.51 19.12 6.21
N SER A 129 -14.47 18.99 7.12
CA SER A 129 -14.50 17.90 8.11
C SER A 129 -14.88 16.57 7.43
N PRO A 130 -14.25 15.44 7.81
CA PRO A 130 -14.62 14.15 7.24
C PRO A 130 -16.05 13.75 7.67
N GLN A 131 -16.70 12.97 6.82
CA GLN A 131 -17.98 12.32 7.13
C GLN A 131 -17.72 10.85 7.47
N PHE A 132 -18.45 10.35 8.46
CA PHE A 132 -18.36 8.95 8.88
C PHE A 132 -19.55 8.17 8.37
N GLU A 133 -19.29 7.01 7.78
CA GLU A 133 -20.30 6.07 7.27
C GLU A 133 -20.15 4.71 7.96
N PRO A 134 -21.17 3.83 7.89
CA PRO A 134 -21.09 2.49 8.46
C PRO A 134 -19.85 1.73 7.97
N PRO A 135 -19.28 0.82 8.79
CA PRO A 135 -18.11 0.05 8.39
C PRO A 135 -18.43 -0.86 7.21
N ARG A 136 -17.44 -1.08 6.35
CA ARG A 136 -17.57 -1.99 5.20
C ARG A 136 -17.45 -3.45 5.65
N PRO A 137 -18.34 -4.34 5.21
CA PRO A 137 -18.20 -5.77 5.49
C PRO A 137 -16.86 -6.32 4.96
N GLY A 138 -16.17 -7.11 5.77
CA GLY A 138 -14.91 -7.76 5.39
C GLY A 138 -13.68 -6.87 5.43
N ASP A 139 -13.78 -5.60 5.86
CA ASP A 139 -12.60 -4.75 6.00
C ASP A 139 -11.72 -5.21 7.18
N VAL A 140 -10.41 -5.32 6.93
CA VAL A 140 -9.43 -5.71 7.95
C VAL A 140 -9.19 -4.55 8.91
N LYS A 141 -9.37 -4.76 10.22
CA LYS A 141 -9.23 -3.67 11.19
C LYS A 141 -7.80 -3.12 11.25
N HIS A 142 -6.79 -3.98 11.29
CA HIS A 142 -5.39 -3.56 11.36
C HIS A 142 -4.53 -4.34 10.38
N SER A 143 -3.69 -3.62 9.63
CA SER A 143 -2.73 -4.21 8.70
C SER A 143 -1.36 -3.57 8.89
N LEU A 144 -0.34 -4.41 9.12
CA LEU A 144 1.06 -4.02 9.30
C LEU A 144 1.94 -5.07 8.63
N ALA A 145 2.87 -4.64 7.80
CA ALA A 145 3.83 -5.52 7.15
C ALA A 145 4.93 -5.94 8.13
N ASP A 146 5.13 -7.25 8.26
CA ASP A 146 6.42 -7.75 8.74
C ASP A 146 7.40 -7.78 7.55
N ILE A 147 8.32 -6.84 7.52
CA ILE A 147 9.34 -6.66 6.47
C ILE A 147 10.67 -7.33 6.79
N THR A 148 10.76 -8.10 7.86
CA THR A 148 12.00 -8.74 8.32
C THR A 148 12.63 -9.58 7.21
N ARG A 149 11.81 -10.35 6.51
CA ARG A 149 12.31 -11.20 5.42
C ARG A 149 12.83 -10.39 4.23
N ALA A 150 12.16 -9.29 3.87
CA ALA A 150 12.64 -8.39 2.81
C ALA A 150 13.97 -7.74 3.19
N LYS A 151 14.13 -7.33 4.45
CA LYS A 151 15.43 -6.83 4.96
C LYS A 151 16.53 -7.87 4.82
N THR A 152 16.27 -9.10 5.24
CA THR A 152 17.29 -10.16 5.23
C THR A 152 17.67 -10.62 3.83
N LEU A 153 16.68 -10.82 2.94
CA LEU A 153 16.91 -11.42 1.62
C LEU A 153 17.28 -10.39 0.55
N LEU A 154 16.71 -9.19 0.62
CA LEU A 154 16.87 -8.16 -0.40
C LEU A 154 17.70 -6.96 0.07
N GLY A 155 18.00 -6.84 1.36
CA GLY A 155 18.54 -5.61 1.94
C GLY A 155 17.53 -4.45 1.95
N TYR A 156 16.23 -4.75 1.75
CA TYR A 156 15.19 -3.74 1.67
C TYR A 156 15.03 -2.97 2.98
N THR A 157 15.05 -1.66 2.89
CA THR A 157 14.68 -0.75 3.96
C THR A 157 13.87 0.39 3.36
N PRO A 158 12.64 0.66 3.85
CA PRO A 158 11.86 1.80 3.38
C PRO A 158 12.63 3.10 3.65
N ARG A 159 12.62 4.01 2.68
CA ARG A 159 13.38 5.27 2.71
C ARG A 159 12.49 6.50 2.81
N HIS A 160 11.17 6.32 2.61
CA HIS A 160 10.23 7.42 2.56
C HIS A 160 9.28 7.35 3.74
N ASP A 161 9.31 8.38 4.57
CA ASP A 161 8.31 8.59 5.59
C ASP A 161 6.96 8.99 4.97
N LEU A 162 5.87 8.72 5.70
CA LEU A 162 4.51 8.91 5.19
C LEU A 162 4.22 10.37 4.82
N GLU A 163 4.57 11.33 5.68
CA GLU A 163 4.23 12.74 5.48
C GLU A 163 4.91 13.34 4.23
N PRO A 164 6.23 13.21 4.02
CA PRO A 164 6.88 13.67 2.78
C PRO A 164 6.34 12.99 1.53
N GLY A 165 6.04 11.68 1.59
CA GLY A 165 5.43 10.94 0.49
C GLY A 165 4.03 11.46 0.15
N LEU A 166 3.22 11.77 1.17
CA LEU A 166 1.90 12.38 0.99
C LEU A 166 2.01 13.78 0.39
N ALA A 167 2.94 14.62 0.85
CA ALA A 167 3.14 15.96 0.30
C ALA A 167 3.45 15.92 -1.20
N ARG A 168 4.37 15.04 -1.64
CA ARG A 168 4.68 14.83 -3.06
C ARG A 168 3.47 14.30 -3.85
N THR A 169 2.68 13.43 -3.24
CA THR A 169 1.46 12.89 -3.86
C THR A 169 0.41 13.98 -4.03
N VAL A 170 0.16 14.80 -3.00
CA VAL A 170 -0.76 15.95 -3.04
C VAL A 170 -0.34 16.95 -4.11
N GLU A 171 0.93 17.30 -4.21
CA GLU A 171 1.45 18.21 -5.23
C GLU A 171 1.15 17.71 -6.66
N TRP A 172 1.37 16.42 -6.88
CA TRP A 172 1.05 15.79 -8.16
C TRP A 172 -0.45 15.88 -8.50
N PHE A 173 -1.34 15.61 -7.54
CA PHE A 173 -2.78 15.74 -7.76
C PHE A 173 -3.20 17.19 -7.96
N ARG A 174 -2.63 18.13 -7.19
CA ARG A 174 -2.94 19.58 -7.31
C ARG A 174 -2.68 20.10 -8.72
N SER A 175 -1.60 19.69 -9.37
CA SER A 175 -1.26 20.08 -10.74
C SER A 175 -2.24 19.55 -11.81
N ARG A 176 -3.24 18.73 -11.43
CA ARG A 176 -4.22 18.10 -12.33
C ARG A 176 -5.68 18.39 -11.99
N VAL A 177 -5.94 19.00 -10.87
CA VAL A 177 -7.27 19.43 -10.43
C VAL A 177 -7.51 20.90 -10.79
N ALA A 178 -6.45 21.62 -11.17
CA ALA A 178 -6.48 23.01 -11.64
C ALA A 178 -7.10 23.12 -13.04
#